data_1c3bd24d1aa09e49ed375bfdf95df042
#
_entry.id   1c3bd24d1aa09e49ed375bfdf95df042
#
_cell.length_a   1.000
_cell.length_b   1.000
_cell.length_c   1.000
_cell.angle_alpha   90.00
_cell.angle_beta   90.00
_cell.angle_gamma   90.00
#
_symmetry.space_group_name_H-M   'P 1'
#
loop_
_entity.id
_entity.type
_entity.pdbx_description
1 polymer ?
#
loop_
_entity_poly.entity_id
_entity_poly.type
_entity_poly.pdbx_seq_one_letter_code
_entity_poly.pdbx_strand_id
1 'polypeptide(L)'
;MALFQTLKPKPKSNSAGGCCLLLDTSGSMDITVPSNESEDGIEPRRIDLLFKAVRDTPECQGMKAFMFNNRCNAIESIPSEEAATQFIPTGTTNLEGAFQTVKAAGFYHAILVTDGEPDSEAKALQAASGMKLGIIYIGNPPVPPFLKRLAEATDGTFAIADMRDIKQLEDALMKALPPPSEEEPPTGGTISL
;
A
#
# COMPACT_ATOMS: atom_id res chain seq x y z
N MET A 1 -30.16 -30.53 32.44
CA MET A 1 -28.78 -30.19 32.07
C MET A 1 -28.80 -29.31 30.82
N ALA A 2 -28.60 -28.01 30.97
CA ALA A 2 -28.65 -27.07 29.85
C ALA A 2 -27.19 -26.88 29.35
N LEU A 3 -26.92 -27.24 28.11
CA LEU A 3 -25.65 -27.03 27.43
C LEU A 3 -25.53 -25.53 27.07
N PHE A 4 -24.72 -24.81 27.80
CA PHE A 4 -24.27 -23.48 27.38
C PHE A 4 -23.27 -23.62 26.21
N GLN A 5 -23.72 -23.40 25.01
CA GLN A 5 -22.81 -23.17 23.88
C GLN A 5 -22.19 -21.78 24.04
N THR A 6 -20.91 -21.73 24.38
CA THR A 6 -20.10 -20.52 24.31
C THR A 6 -19.95 -20.09 22.85
N LEU A 7 -20.73 -19.10 22.45
CA LEU A 7 -20.54 -18.41 21.17
C LEU A 7 -19.17 -17.76 21.19
N LYS A 8 -18.23 -18.30 20.39
CA LYS A 8 -16.98 -17.60 20.09
C LYS A 8 -17.33 -16.23 19.49
N PRO A 9 -16.74 -15.13 19.98
CA PRO A 9 -16.97 -13.83 19.36
C PRO A 9 -16.55 -13.94 17.89
N LYS A 10 -17.49 -13.60 16.97
CA LYS A 10 -17.15 -13.39 15.57
C LYS A 10 -16.02 -12.36 15.51
N PRO A 11 -14.94 -12.61 14.73
CA PRO A 11 -14.00 -11.55 14.46
C PRO A 11 -14.80 -10.37 13.92
N LYS A 12 -14.59 -9.17 14.50
CA LYS A 12 -15.16 -7.93 13.97
C LYS A 12 -14.76 -7.86 12.51
N SER A 13 -15.73 -8.00 11.60
CA SER A 13 -15.53 -7.76 10.20
C SER A 13 -15.06 -6.31 10.12
N ASN A 14 -13.80 -6.08 9.76
CA ASN A 14 -13.38 -4.78 9.29
C ASN A 14 -14.35 -4.46 8.17
N SER A 15 -15.12 -3.38 8.38
CA SER A 15 -16.15 -2.91 7.48
C SER A 15 -15.63 -2.95 6.04
N ALA A 16 -16.40 -3.57 5.15
CA ALA A 16 -16.16 -3.54 3.71
C ALA A 16 -15.94 -2.09 3.28
N GLY A 17 -14.69 -1.71 2.98
CA GLY A 17 -14.33 -0.35 2.61
C GLY A 17 -12.99 0.15 3.12
N GLY A 18 -12.23 -0.63 3.89
CA GLY A 18 -10.91 -0.24 4.36
C GLY A 18 -9.92 0.00 3.20
N CYS A 19 -8.98 0.90 3.41
CA CYS A 19 -7.83 1.10 2.52
C CYS A 19 -6.70 0.15 2.90
N CYS A 20 -5.94 -0.34 1.90
CA CYS A 20 -4.74 -1.15 2.13
C CYS A 20 -3.52 -0.54 1.45
N LEU A 21 -2.34 -0.97 1.88
CA LEU A 21 -1.07 -0.65 1.23
C LEU A 21 -0.71 -1.76 0.25
N LEU A 22 -0.25 -1.37 -0.93
CA LEU A 22 0.23 -2.26 -1.98
C LEU A 22 1.64 -1.84 -2.37
N LEU A 23 2.64 -2.57 -1.86
CA LEU A 23 4.04 -2.19 -1.89
C LEU A 23 4.80 -3.01 -2.94
N ASP A 24 5.42 -2.32 -3.88
CA ASP A 24 6.25 -2.94 -4.91
C ASP A 24 7.53 -3.53 -4.28
N THR A 25 7.82 -4.77 -4.61
CA THR A 25 9.03 -5.49 -4.20
C THR A 25 9.71 -6.15 -5.40
N SER A 26 9.45 -5.63 -6.61
CA SER A 26 10.12 -6.06 -7.85
C SER A 26 11.62 -5.78 -7.83
N GLY A 27 12.35 -6.35 -8.78
CA GLY A 27 13.82 -6.28 -8.80
C GLY A 27 14.37 -4.86 -8.88
N SER A 28 13.64 -3.90 -9.47
CA SER A 28 14.04 -2.48 -9.54
C SER A 28 14.08 -1.79 -8.18
N MET A 29 13.38 -2.33 -7.19
CA MET A 29 13.40 -1.82 -5.83
C MET A 29 14.73 -2.07 -5.08
N ASP A 30 15.62 -2.87 -5.66
CA ASP A 30 17.00 -3.09 -5.14
C ASP A 30 17.99 -1.97 -5.53
N ILE A 31 17.57 -1.02 -6.36
CA ILE A 31 18.41 0.10 -6.79
C ILE A 31 18.71 1.01 -5.59
N THR A 32 20.02 1.33 -5.40
CA THR A 32 20.46 2.27 -4.38
C THR A 32 20.11 3.71 -4.74
N VAL A 33 19.83 4.50 -3.73
CA VAL A 33 19.46 5.91 -3.84
C VAL A 33 20.56 6.74 -3.23
N PRO A 34 21.24 7.63 -3.99
CA PRO A 34 22.23 8.51 -3.43
C PRO A 34 21.66 9.33 -2.27
N SER A 35 22.25 9.21 -1.11
CA SER A 35 21.84 9.94 0.10
C SER A 35 22.98 10.82 0.59
N ASN A 36 22.66 12.09 0.87
CA ASN A 36 23.61 13.01 1.51
C ASN A 36 23.73 12.76 3.02
N GLU A 37 22.92 11.87 3.58
CA GLU A 37 22.79 11.62 5.02
C GLU A 37 23.38 10.27 5.47
N SER A 38 23.97 9.50 4.57
CA SER A 38 24.55 8.22 4.98
C SER A 38 25.91 8.46 5.68
N GLU A 39 25.90 8.42 7.01
CA GLU A 39 27.10 8.60 7.85
C GLU A 39 28.15 7.50 7.60
N ASP A 40 27.72 6.31 7.18
CA ASP A 40 28.56 5.13 6.93
C ASP A 40 28.94 4.93 5.45
N GLY A 41 28.53 5.82 4.55
CA GLY A 41 28.79 5.70 3.12
C GLY A 41 28.01 4.56 2.42
N ILE A 42 27.04 3.93 3.11
CA ILE A 42 26.16 2.89 2.55
C ILE A 42 24.89 3.56 2.03
N GLU A 43 24.74 3.58 0.71
CA GLU A 43 23.52 4.11 0.10
C GLU A 43 22.33 3.17 0.33
N PRO A 44 21.19 3.69 0.85
CA PRO A 44 19.99 2.87 1.05
C PRO A 44 19.38 2.48 -0.29
N ARG A 45 18.73 1.31 -0.34
CA ARG A 45 17.95 0.88 -1.51
C ARG A 45 16.55 1.50 -1.45
N ARG A 46 15.87 1.55 -2.60
CA ARG A 46 14.47 2.01 -2.67
C ARG A 46 13.57 1.24 -1.70
N ILE A 47 13.75 -0.08 -1.61
CA ILE A 47 12.95 -0.93 -0.71
C ILE A 47 13.16 -0.57 0.76
N ASP A 48 14.39 -0.25 1.17
CA ASP A 48 14.71 0.13 2.55
C ASP A 48 14.01 1.44 2.93
N LEU A 49 14.07 2.43 2.02
CA LEU A 49 13.41 3.72 2.18
C LEU A 49 11.88 3.59 2.16
N LEU A 50 11.33 2.73 1.29
CA LEU A 50 9.88 2.45 1.26
C LEU A 50 9.41 1.89 2.60
N PHE A 51 10.07 0.85 3.11
CA PHE A 51 9.69 0.25 4.38
C PHE A 51 9.87 1.24 5.55
N LYS A 52 10.93 2.05 5.52
CA LYS A 52 11.14 3.11 6.51
C LYS A 52 9.99 4.11 6.49
N ALA A 53 9.65 4.68 5.33
CA ALA A 53 8.57 5.66 5.21
C ALA A 53 7.22 5.11 5.70
N VAL A 54 6.89 3.86 5.37
CA VAL A 54 5.63 3.24 5.84
C VAL A 54 5.64 3.02 7.35
N ARG A 55 6.78 2.63 7.95
CA ARG A 55 6.90 2.49 9.41
C ARG A 55 6.79 3.84 10.12
N ASP A 56 7.39 4.87 9.55
CA ASP A 56 7.48 6.20 10.17
C ASP A 56 6.22 7.04 9.95
N THR A 57 5.30 6.61 9.06
CA THR A 57 3.99 7.24 8.85
C THR A 57 2.95 6.62 9.80
N PRO A 58 2.51 7.32 10.87
CA PRO A 58 1.62 6.75 11.89
C PRO A 58 0.29 6.26 11.32
N GLU A 59 -0.24 6.93 10.31
CA GLU A 59 -1.50 6.60 9.66
C GLU A 59 -1.44 5.29 8.87
N CYS A 60 -0.26 4.84 8.47
CA CYS A 60 -0.04 3.55 7.83
C CYS A 60 0.00 2.40 8.84
N GLN A 61 0.18 2.70 10.14
CA GLN A 61 0.24 1.69 11.18
C GLN A 61 -1.13 1.03 11.37
N GLY A 62 -1.13 -0.30 11.37
CA GLY A 62 -2.36 -1.08 11.48
C GLY A 62 -3.14 -1.24 10.16
N MET A 63 -2.72 -0.59 9.07
CA MET A 63 -3.27 -0.86 7.76
C MET A 63 -2.88 -2.27 7.29
N LYS A 64 -3.80 -2.93 6.57
CA LYS A 64 -3.43 -4.17 5.88
C LYS A 64 -2.46 -3.83 4.75
N ALA A 65 -1.33 -4.53 4.72
CA ALA A 65 -0.32 -4.35 3.68
C ALA A 65 -0.14 -5.62 2.85
N PHE A 66 0.16 -5.42 1.58
CA PHE A 66 0.49 -6.44 0.62
C PHE A 66 1.81 -6.08 -0.05
N MET A 67 2.71 -7.03 -0.17
CA MET A 67 3.90 -6.91 -1.01
C MET A 67 3.68 -7.67 -2.31
N PHE A 68 4.11 -7.06 -3.42
CA PHE A 68 3.96 -7.68 -4.72
C PHE A 68 5.21 -7.55 -5.60
N ASN A 69 5.38 -8.56 -6.42
CA ASN A 69 6.30 -8.65 -7.55
C ASN A 69 5.64 -9.54 -8.61
N ASN A 70 6.19 -10.70 -8.97
CA ASN A 70 5.49 -11.72 -9.79
C ASN A 70 4.28 -12.31 -9.06
N ARG A 71 4.25 -12.21 -7.72
CA ARG A 71 3.18 -12.68 -6.83
C ARG A 71 2.80 -11.57 -5.88
N CYS A 72 1.60 -11.67 -5.31
CA CYS A 72 1.14 -10.73 -4.29
C CYS A 72 0.75 -11.49 -3.03
N ASN A 73 1.30 -11.06 -1.89
CA ASN A 73 1.05 -11.68 -0.60
C ASN A 73 0.73 -10.62 0.45
N ALA A 74 -0.28 -10.90 1.27
CA ALA A 74 -0.52 -10.11 2.46
C ALA A 74 0.62 -10.33 3.46
N ILE A 75 1.00 -9.26 4.15
CA ILE A 75 1.97 -9.31 5.24
C ILE A 75 1.31 -8.92 6.56
N GLU A 76 1.83 -9.44 7.67
CA GLU A 76 1.32 -9.16 9.01
C GLU A 76 1.86 -7.82 9.54
N SER A 77 3.10 -7.53 9.20
CA SER A 77 3.78 -6.28 9.59
C SER A 77 4.79 -5.85 8.53
N ILE A 78 5.07 -4.56 8.47
CA ILE A 78 6.16 -4.04 7.65
C ILE A 78 7.49 -4.54 8.24
N PRO A 79 8.44 -4.99 7.42
CA PRO A 79 9.75 -5.46 7.89
C PRO A 79 10.44 -4.41 8.77
N SER A 80 11.05 -4.86 9.87
CA SER A 80 11.92 -4.00 10.68
C SER A 80 13.13 -3.53 9.85
N GLU A 81 13.88 -2.57 10.34
CA GLU A 81 15.07 -2.08 9.64
C GLU A 81 16.07 -3.21 9.37
N GLU A 82 16.34 -4.04 10.38
CA GLU A 82 17.22 -5.20 10.24
C GLU A 82 16.68 -6.23 9.22
N ALA A 83 15.39 -6.53 9.26
CA ALA A 83 14.77 -7.44 8.30
C ALA A 83 14.74 -6.85 6.88
N ALA A 84 14.60 -5.54 6.74
CA ALA A 84 14.63 -4.83 5.46
C ALA A 84 15.98 -5.00 4.77
N THR A 85 17.09 -4.87 5.50
CA THR A 85 18.45 -5.02 4.91
C THR A 85 18.70 -6.42 4.34
N GLN A 86 18.02 -7.44 4.86
CA GLN A 86 18.11 -8.81 4.38
C GLN A 86 17.06 -9.14 3.29
N PHE A 87 16.08 -8.26 3.09
CA PHE A 87 15.07 -8.45 2.07
C PHE A 87 15.67 -8.28 0.67
N ILE A 88 15.41 -9.23 -0.22
CA ILE A 88 15.93 -9.20 -1.60
C ILE A 88 14.76 -8.95 -2.55
N PRO A 89 14.61 -7.73 -3.09
CA PRO A 89 13.65 -7.45 -4.16
C PRO A 89 13.94 -8.30 -5.39
N THR A 90 12.91 -8.90 -5.96
CA THR A 90 13.07 -9.81 -7.10
C THR A 90 11.85 -9.80 -8.01
N GLY A 91 12.04 -10.25 -9.24
CA GLY A 91 10.94 -10.46 -10.18
C GLY A 91 10.47 -9.20 -10.87
N THR A 92 9.28 -9.28 -11.43
CA THR A 92 8.65 -8.23 -12.25
C THR A 92 7.52 -7.51 -11.50
N THR A 93 6.87 -6.55 -12.16
CA THR A 93 5.81 -5.70 -11.57
C THR A 93 4.43 -6.21 -12.02
N ASN A 94 3.95 -7.32 -11.46
CA ASN A 94 2.65 -7.92 -11.81
C ASN A 94 1.48 -7.22 -11.11
N LEU A 95 1.08 -6.05 -11.61
CA LEU A 95 -0.06 -5.30 -11.08
C LEU A 95 -1.41 -6.02 -11.28
N GLU A 96 -1.57 -6.80 -12.37
CA GLU A 96 -2.79 -7.61 -12.56
C GLU A 96 -3.02 -8.53 -11.36
N GLY A 97 -2.04 -9.37 -11.04
CA GLY A 97 -2.12 -10.30 -9.91
C GLY A 97 -2.24 -9.61 -8.57
N ALA A 98 -1.58 -8.46 -8.40
CA ALA A 98 -1.67 -7.64 -7.20
C ALA A 98 -3.10 -7.13 -6.95
N PHE A 99 -3.74 -6.51 -7.94
CA PHE A 99 -5.11 -6.01 -7.82
C PHE A 99 -6.14 -7.13 -7.62
N GLN A 100 -5.98 -8.26 -8.31
CA GLN A 100 -6.84 -9.43 -8.10
C GLN A 100 -6.75 -9.95 -6.66
N THR A 101 -5.55 -10.04 -6.11
CA THR A 101 -5.31 -10.52 -4.74
C THR A 101 -5.93 -9.57 -3.71
N VAL A 102 -5.72 -8.26 -3.87
CA VAL A 102 -6.26 -7.23 -2.98
C VAL A 102 -7.79 -7.22 -3.00
N LYS A 103 -8.41 -7.32 -4.20
CA LYS A 103 -9.88 -7.41 -4.35
C LYS A 103 -10.44 -8.69 -3.74
N ALA A 104 -9.76 -9.83 -3.93
CA ALA A 104 -10.16 -11.10 -3.31
C ALA A 104 -10.09 -11.04 -1.77
N ALA A 105 -9.22 -10.19 -1.21
CA ALA A 105 -9.15 -9.91 0.21
C ALA A 105 -10.19 -8.88 0.70
N GLY A 106 -11.04 -8.34 -0.21
CA GLY A 106 -12.13 -7.43 0.12
C GLY A 106 -11.74 -5.94 0.11
N PHE A 107 -10.55 -5.58 -0.38
CA PHE A 107 -10.12 -4.19 -0.48
C PHE A 107 -10.34 -3.64 -1.89
N TYR A 108 -11.08 -2.55 -1.97
CA TYR A 108 -11.33 -1.81 -3.22
C TYR A 108 -10.71 -0.42 -3.22
N HIS A 109 -10.07 -0.03 -2.13
CA HIS A 109 -9.24 1.16 -2.02
C HIS A 109 -7.83 0.73 -1.63
N ALA A 110 -6.83 1.15 -2.41
CA ALA A 110 -5.43 0.82 -2.14
C ALA A 110 -4.50 1.99 -2.43
N ILE A 111 -3.43 2.09 -1.64
CA ILE A 111 -2.30 2.97 -1.92
C ILE A 111 -1.22 2.11 -2.54
N LEU A 112 -0.98 2.30 -3.84
CA LEU A 112 0.07 1.65 -4.61
C LEU A 112 1.34 2.48 -4.55
N VAL A 113 2.43 1.91 -4.06
CA VAL A 113 3.77 2.50 -4.15
C VAL A 113 4.61 1.64 -5.07
N THR A 114 5.11 2.22 -6.16
CA THR A 114 5.86 1.50 -7.20
C THR A 114 6.92 2.40 -7.86
N ASP A 115 7.97 1.80 -8.37
CA ASP A 115 9.02 2.48 -9.14
C ASP A 115 9.02 2.11 -10.63
N GLY A 116 8.06 1.30 -11.09
CA GLY A 116 8.10 0.72 -12.42
C GLY A 116 6.77 0.63 -13.16
N GLU A 117 6.91 0.14 -14.39
CA GLU A 117 5.79 -0.19 -15.26
C GLU A 117 5.31 -1.62 -15.01
N PRO A 118 4.01 -1.89 -15.20
CA PRO A 118 3.49 -3.24 -15.07
C PRO A 118 3.92 -4.14 -16.24
N ASP A 119 3.93 -5.45 -16.00
CA ASP A 119 4.16 -6.46 -17.04
C ASP A 119 3.17 -6.34 -18.21
N SER A 120 1.96 -5.85 -17.95
CA SER A 120 0.92 -5.59 -18.94
C SER A 120 -0.02 -4.47 -18.50
N GLU A 121 0.06 -3.34 -19.16
CA GLU A 121 -0.82 -2.18 -18.90
C GLU A 121 -2.31 -2.51 -19.07
N ALA A 122 -2.67 -3.21 -20.14
CA ALA A 122 -4.07 -3.55 -20.44
C ALA A 122 -4.69 -4.43 -19.37
N LYS A 123 -3.96 -5.45 -18.91
CA LYS A 123 -4.42 -6.37 -17.87
C LYS A 123 -4.47 -5.70 -16.50
N ALA A 124 -3.49 -4.84 -16.18
CA ALA A 124 -3.48 -4.06 -14.95
C ALA A 124 -4.69 -3.13 -14.88
N LEU A 125 -5.02 -2.41 -15.97
CA LEU A 125 -6.19 -1.54 -16.08
C LEU A 125 -7.50 -2.33 -15.88
N GLN A 126 -7.63 -3.48 -16.53
CA GLN A 126 -8.78 -4.35 -16.38
C GLN A 126 -8.94 -4.86 -14.95
N ALA A 127 -7.85 -5.29 -14.34
CA ALA A 127 -7.87 -5.78 -12.96
C ALA A 127 -8.18 -4.67 -11.94
N ALA A 128 -7.77 -3.43 -12.20
CA ALA A 128 -8.05 -2.27 -11.34
C ALA A 128 -9.49 -1.77 -11.43
N SER A 129 -10.29 -2.26 -12.39
CA SER A 129 -11.69 -1.83 -12.54
C SER A 129 -12.47 -1.98 -11.23
N GLY A 130 -13.17 -0.92 -10.82
CA GLY A 130 -13.92 -0.86 -9.56
C GLY A 130 -13.07 -0.63 -8.31
N MET A 131 -11.78 -0.40 -8.46
CA MET A 131 -10.91 0.06 -7.36
C MET A 131 -10.76 1.58 -7.38
N LYS A 132 -10.38 2.15 -6.23
CA LYS A 132 -9.88 3.52 -6.11
C LYS A 132 -8.41 3.45 -5.66
N LEU A 133 -7.51 4.05 -6.46
CA LEU A 133 -6.07 3.92 -6.23
C LEU A 133 -5.42 5.27 -5.91
N GLY A 134 -4.77 5.37 -4.75
CA GLY A 134 -3.73 6.38 -4.53
C GLY A 134 -2.41 5.84 -5.06
N ILE A 135 -1.85 6.41 -6.12
CA ILE A 135 -0.61 5.92 -6.73
C ILE A 135 0.53 6.86 -6.38
N ILE A 136 1.60 6.30 -5.80
CA ILE A 136 2.83 7.02 -5.49
C ILE A 136 3.96 6.40 -6.30
N TYR A 137 4.50 7.18 -7.23
CA TYR A 137 5.66 6.79 -8.02
C TYR A 137 6.95 7.22 -7.33
N ILE A 138 7.86 6.27 -7.16
CA ILE A 138 9.15 6.45 -6.46
C ILE A 138 10.36 6.14 -7.35
N GLY A 139 10.13 5.97 -8.65
CA GLY A 139 11.18 5.69 -9.62
C GLY A 139 11.88 6.95 -10.15
N ASN A 140 12.88 6.72 -10.99
CA ASN A 140 13.56 7.80 -11.69
C ASN A 140 12.72 8.32 -12.87
N PRO A 141 12.87 9.62 -13.23
CA PRO A 141 12.29 10.13 -14.47
C PRO A 141 12.82 9.40 -15.71
N PRO A 142 12.02 9.26 -16.78
CA PRO A 142 10.67 9.76 -16.92
C PRO A 142 9.63 8.91 -16.18
N VAL A 143 8.59 9.56 -15.67
CA VAL A 143 7.45 8.89 -15.05
C VAL A 143 6.67 8.09 -16.10
N PRO A 144 6.37 6.81 -15.86
CA PRO A 144 5.56 6.01 -16.77
C PRO A 144 4.18 6.63 -17.01
N PRO A 145 3.79 6.96 -18.27
CA PRO A 145 2.49 7.57 -18.54
C PRO A 145 1.31 6.70 -18.12
N PHE A 146 1.51 5.40 -18.08
CA PHE A 146 0.50 4.44 -17.67
C PHE A 146 0.01 4.68 -16.23
N LEU A 147 0.89 5.01 -15.28
CA LEU A 147 0.51 5.19 -13.88
C LEU A 147 -0.46 6.35 -13.69
N LYS A 148 -0.29 7.43 -14.46
CA LYS A 148 -1.25 8.55 -14.46
C LYS A 148 -2.61 8.13 -15.02
N ARG A 149 -2.62 7.42 -16.16
CA ARG A 149 -3.86 6.89 -16.74
C ARG A 149 -4.56 5.91 -15.80
N LEU A 150 -3.80 5.10 -15.06
CA LEU A 150 -4.35 4.17 -14.08
C LEU A 150 -5.03 4.91 -12.92
N ALA A 151 -4.41 5.97 -12.39
CA ALA A 151 -5.01 6.80 -11.37
C ALA A 151 -6.31 7.46 -11.86
N GLU A 152 -6.31 8.05 -13.05
CA GLU A 152 -7.50 8.64 -13.68
C GLU A 152 -8.62 7.60 -13.89
N ALA A 153 -8.29 6.41 -14.40
CA ALA A 153 -9.26 5.35 -14.67
C ALA A 153 -9.89 4.76 -13.38
N THR A 154 -9.27 4.97 -12.23
CA THR A 154 -9.75 4.49 -10.92
C THR A 154 -10.31 5.60 -10.04
N ASP A 155 -10.53 6.80 -10.59
CA ASP A 155 -10.94 8.01 -9.83
C ASP A 155 -10.06 8.23 -8.59
N GLY A 156 -8.78 7.98 -8.76
CA GLY A 156 -7.77 8.01 -7.71
C GLY A 156 -6.86 9.22 -7.77
N THR A 157 -5.76 9.14 -7.04
CA THR A 157 -4.75 10.20 -6.98
C THR A 157 -3.40 9.70 -7.52
N PHE A 158 -2.59 10.63 -8.01
CA PHE A 158 -1.23 10.34 -8.45
C PHE A 158 -0.25 11.34 -7.83
N ALA A 159 0.82 10.81 -7.25
CA ALA A 159 1.92 11.60 -6.69
C ALA A 159 3.28 11.04 -7.14
N ILE A 160 4.29 11.88 -7.11
CA ILE A 160 5.69 11.51 -7.30
C ILE A 160 6.40 11.85 -6.00
N ALA A 161 7.20 10.92 -5.48
CA ALA A 161 8.07 11.17 -4.34
C ALA A 161 9.53 10.92 -4.73
N ASP A 162 10.38 11.89 -4.46
CA ASP A 162 11.83 11.73 -4.63
C ASP A 162 12.38 10.93 -3.44
N MET A 163 12.93 9.76 -3.72
CA MET A 163 13.45 8.88 -2.67
C MET A 163 14.68 9.43 -1.96
N ARG A 164 15.31 10.48 -2.49
CA ARG A 164 16.38 11.23 -1.80
C ARG A 164 15.86 12.09 -0.64
N ASP A 165 14.56 12.34 -0.61
CA ASP A 165 13.87 13.05 0.46
C ASP A 165 12.70 12.19 0.96
N ILE A 166 12.96 11.40 1.99
CA ILE A 166 11.99 10.46 2.56
C ILE A 166 10.69 11.14 3.01
N LYS A 167 10.76 12.42 3.41
CA LYS A 167 9.58 13.18 3.83
C LYS A 167 8.60 13.38 2.69
N GLN A 168 9.07 13.47 1.44
CA GLN A 168 8.17 13.53 0.29
C GLN A 168 7.35 12.25 0.14
N LEU A 169 7.95 11.08 0.45
CA LEU A 169 7.22 9.82 0.43
C LEU A 169 6.23 9.72 1.58
N GLU A 170 6.61 10.12 2.79
CA GLU A 170 5.71 10.17 3.96
C GLU A 170 4.53 11.12 3.68
N ASP A 171 4.77 12.31 3.17
CA ASP A 171 3.73 13.28 2.80
C ASP A 171 2.81 12.73 1.69
N ALA A 172 3.36 12.02 0.72
CA ALA A 172 2.59 11.40 -0.36
C ALA A 172 1.71 10.27 0.18
N LEU A 173 2.21 9.46 1.11
CA LEU A 173 1.44 8.42 1.80
C LEU A 173 0.26 9.06 2.55
N MET A 174 0.50 10.08 3.36
CA MET A 174 -0.56 10.77 4.09
C MET A 174 -1.64 11.38 3.17
N LYS A 175 -1.24 12.00 2.07
CA LYS A 175 -2.19 12.59 1.09
C LYS A 175 -2.99 11.55 0.30
N ALA A 176 -2.46 10.34 0.14
CA ALA A 176 -3.13 9.27 -0.57
C ALA A 176 -4.15 8.51 0.30
N LEU A 177 -4.08 8.68 1.63
CA LEU A 177 -5.02 8.08 2.56
C LEU A 177 -6.44 8.63 2.36
N PRO A 178 -7.48 7.80 2.51
CA PRO A 178 -8.84 8.29 2.54
C PRO A 178 -9.03 9.20 3.76
N PRO A 179 -9.89 10.21 3.64
CA PRO A 179 -10.27 11.00 4.82
C PRO A 179 -10.82 10.06 5.90
N PRO A 180 -10.59 10.36 7.19
CA PRO A 180 -11.15 9.57 8.26
C PRO A 180 -12.67 9.46 8.04
N SER A 181 -13.21 8.23 8.14
CA SER A 181 -14.64 8.03 8.09
C SER A 181 -15.27 8.84 9.23
N GLU A 182 -16.16 9.76 8.90
CA GLU A 182 -17.00 10.38 9.92
C GLU A 182 -17.80 9.23 10.58
N GLU A 183 -17.46 8.90 11.81
CA GLU A 183 -18.27 7.99 12.62
C GLU A 183 -19.63 8.69 12.76
N GLU A 184 -20.68 8.13 12.14
CA GLU A 184 -22.04 8.57 12.40
C GLU A 184 -22.25 8.52 13.93
N PRO A 185 -22.64 9.64 14.55
CA PRO A 185 -22.89 9.65 15.97
C PRO A 185 -23.95 8.55 16.26
N PRO A 186 -23.79 7.78 17.36
CA PRO A 186 -24.74 6.72 17.67
C PRO A 186 -26.13 7.31 17.69
N THR A 187 -27.00 6.87 16.78
CA THR A 187 -28.39 7.23 16.73
C THR A 187 -29.00 6.79 18.06
N GLY A 188 -29.20 7.78 18.95
CA GLY A 188 -29.76 7.59 20.28
C GLY A 188 -31.11 6.92 20.17
N GLY A 189 -31.17 5.66 20.62
CA GLY A 189 -32.43 4.96 20.80
C GLY A 189 -33.28 5.73 21.78
N THR A 190 -34.40 6.27 21.31
CA THR A 190 -35.42 6.86 22.15
C THR A 190 -36.02 5.76 23.04
N ILE A 191 -35.67 5.79 24.31
CA ILE A 191 -36.35 4.96 25.31
C ILE A 191 -37.71 5.61 25.55
N SER A 192 -38.77 5.01 25.03
CA SER A 192 -40.12 5.35 25.44
C SER A 192 -40.41 4.70 26.80
N LEU A 193 -40.71 5.55 27.78
CA LEU A 193 -41.27 5.15 29.08
C LEU A 193 -42.73 4.79 28.97
#